data_fe3d1f7cc3df37b817ea32a22bf3288e
#
_entry.id   fe3d1f7cc3df37b817ea32a22bf3288e
#
_cell.length_a   1.000
_cell.length_b   1.000
_cell.length_c   1.000
_cell.angle_alpha   90.00
_cell.angle_beta   90.00
_cell.angle_gamma   90.00
#
_symmetry.space_group_name_H-M   'P 1'
#
loop_
_entity.id
_entity.type
_entity.pdbx_description
1 polymer ?
#
loop_
_entity_poly.entity_id
_entity_poly.type
_entity_poly.pdbx_seq_one_letter_code
_entity_poly.pdbx_strand_id
1 'polypeptide(L)'
;MYEQIKGAFMRKPNYDKYPATVIDGEIHQGWNEIRDILASKLSGKTVLAVDCYTGVYEKELIDEFSLLQSAEIILVSELYKDEAVIAGMTERFMTDDVLFGYVTNLCLADYFDSEKLAAAQKKVSESNKPVIVLGTGAY
;
A
#
# COMPACT_ATOMS: atom_id res chain seq x y z
N MET A 1 -33.06 -11.82 46.73
CA MET A 1 -31.72 -11.28 46.63
C MET A 1 -31.07 -11.62 45.24
N TYR A 2 -31.87 -11.71 44.16
CA TYR A 2 -31.38 -12.04 42.80
C TYR A 2 -31.82 -11.03 41.73
N GLU A 3 -32.53 -9.96 42.12
CA GLU A 3 -33.04 -8.98 41.14
C GLU A 3 -32.19 -7.71 40.95
N GLN A 4 -31.13 -7.54 41.73
CA GLN A 4 -30.29 -6.32 41.66
C GLN A 4 -29.08 -6.42 40.74
N ILE A 5 -28.88 -7.53 40.02
CA ILE A 5 -27.73 -7.68 39.09
C ILE A 5 -28.10 -7.37 37.63
N LYS A 6 -29.36 -7.11 37.31
CA LYS A 6 -29.82 -6.79 35.95
C LYS A 6 -29.52 -5.35 35.51
N GLY A 7 -28.92 -4.52 36.35
CA GLY A 7 -28.56 -3.14 36.00
C GLY A 7 -27.05 -2.89 35.76
N ALA A 8 -26.21 -3.90 35.91
CA ALA A 8 -24.78 -3.74 35.79
C ALA A 8 -24.34 -3.75 34.32
N PHE A 9 -24.23 -2.56 33.74
CA PHE A 9 -23.31 -2.23 32.65
C PHE A 9 -23.17 -3.29 31.55
N MET A 10 -24.22 -3.53 30.78
CA MET A 10 -24.01 -4.01 29.43
C MET A 10 -23.43 -2.83 28.63
N ARG A 11 -22.10 -2.69 28.66
CA ARG A 11 -21.42 -1.82 27.68
C ARG A 11 -21.90 -2.24 26.32
N LYS A 12 -22.51 -1.31 25.57
CA LYS A 12 -22.82 -1.53 24.18
C LYS A 12 -21.54 -2.04 23.51
N PRO A 13 -21.54 -3.21 22.85
CA PRO A 13 -20.34 -3.70 22.18
C PRO A 13 -19.88 -2.63 21.20
N ASN A 14 -18.59 -2.35 21.18
CA ASN A 14 -17.99 -1.45 20.18
C ASN A 14 -17.81 -2.12 18.81
N TYR A 15 -18.29 -3.36 18.67
CA TYR A 15 -18.29 -4.07 17.41
C TYR A 15 -19.44 -3.56 16.53
N ASP A 16 -19.08 -3.03 15.38
CA ASP A 16 -19.99 -2.73 14.28
C ASP A 16 -19.75 -3.73 13.15
N LYS A 17 -20.79 -4.44 12.76
CA LYS A 17 -20.71 -5.39 11.65
C LYS A 17 -20.51 -4.69 10.30
N TYR A 18 -20.96 -3.44 10.21
CA TYR A 18 -20.87 -2.61 9.01
C TYR A 18 -20.32 -1.24 9.39
N PRO A 19 -19.03 -1.17 9.77
CA PRO A 19 -18.44 0.09 10.18
C PRO A 19 -18.51 1.09 9.03
N ALA A 20 -18.96 2.30 9.33
CA ALA A 20 -19.02 3.39 8.37
C ALA A 20 -18.26 4.60 8.94
N THR A 21 -17.38 5.15 8.13
CA THR A 21 -16.69 6.41 8.45
C THR A 21 -17.31 7.51 7.62
N VAL A 22 -17.81 8.54 8.27
CA VAL A 22 -18.29 9.75 7.58
C VAL A 22 -17.05 10.58 7.23
N ILE A 23 -16.90 10.88 5.94
CA ILE A 23 -15.84 11.75 5.44
C ILE A 23 -16.47 12.94 4.72
N ASP A 24 -15.88 14.13 4.88
CA ASP A 24 -16.23 15.28 4.09
C ASP A 24 -15.44 15.24 2.78
N GLY A 25 -16.14 15.21 1.64
CA GLY A 25 -15.50 15.18 0.33
C GLY A 25 -16.34 14.49 -0.73
N GLU A 26 -15.88 14.59 -1.96
CA GLU A 26 -16.45 13.88 -3.10
C GLU A 26 -15.90 12.45 -3.14
N ILE A 27 -16.77 11.48 -3.43
CA ILE A 27 -16.39 10.08 -3.61
C ILE A 27 -16.47 9.78 -5.11
N HIS A 28 -15.39 9.28 -5.66
CA HIS A 28 -15.29 8.87 -7.05
C HIS A 28 -15.31 7.36 -7.14
N GLN A 29 -16.10 6.83 -8.06
CA GLN A 29 -16.31 5.39 -8.18
C GLN A 29 -16.12 4.90 -9.61
N GLY A 30 -15.33 3.83 -9.72
CA GLY A 30 -15.02 3.20 -11.01
C GLY A 30 -13.80 3.80 -11.70
N TRP A 31 -13.10 2.96 -12.45
CA TRP A 31 -11.81 3.29 -13.03
C TRP A 31 -11.87 4.46 -14.03
N ASN A 32 -12.97 4.61 -14.77
CA ASN A 32 -13.09 5.72 -15.73
C ASN A 32 -13.04 7.06 -15.01
N GLU A 33 -13.88 7.25 -13.99
CA GLU A 33 -13.94 8.49 -13.21
C GLU A 33 -12.62 8.77 -12.48
N ILE A 34 -12.05 7.74 -11.86
CA ILE A 34 -10.75 7.85 -11.15
C ILE A 34 -9.65 8.28 -12.11
N ARG A 35 -9.57 7.67 -13.31
CA ARG A 35 -8.57 8.04 -14.32
C ARG A 35 -8.74 9.47 -14.81
N ASP A 36 -9.97 9.92 -15.07
CA ASP A 36 -10.24 11.28 -15.55
C ASP A 36 -9.76 12.31 -14.52
N ILE A 37 -10.02 12.07 -13.24
CA ILE A 37 -9.57 12.94 -12.16
C ILE A 37 -8.05 12.93 -12.04
N LEU A 38 -7.43 11.75 -12.06
CA LEU A 38 -5.98 11.64 -12.00
C LEU A 38 -5.33 12.33 -13.21
N ALA A 39 -5.85 12.11 -14.42
CA ALA A 39 -5.36 12.77 -15.62
C ALA A 39 -5.42 14.30 -15.51
N SER A 40 -6.46 14.83 -14.87
CA SER A 40 -6.60 16.27 -14.66
C SER A 40 -5.60 16.85 -13.66
N LYS A 41 -5.16 16.03 -12.69
CA LYS A 41 -4.24 16.45 -11.62
C LYS A 41 -2.78 16.16 -11.92
N LEU A 42 -2.51 15.13 -12.73
CA LEU A 42 -1.15 14.73 -13.10
C LEU A 42 -0.62 15.63 -14.22
N SER A 43 0.17 16.62 -13.87
CA SER A 43 0.80 17.53 -14.83
C SER A 43 2.22 17.89 -14.41
N GLY A 44 3.12 18.10 -15.37
CA GLY A 44 4.51 18.50 -15.12
C GLY A 44 5.24 17.50 -14.20
N LYS A 45 5.92 18.01 -13.19
CA LYS A 45 6.70 17.21 -12.20
C LYS A 45 5.85 16.71 -11.02
N THR A 46 4.68 16.20 -11.28
CA THR A 46 3.83 15.63 -10.21
C THR A 46 4.26 14.20 -9.89
N VAL A 47 4.35 13.87 -8.62
CA VAL A 47 4.57 12.48 -8.15
C VAL A 47 3.32 12.00 -7.44
N LEU A 48 2.79 10.87 -7.86
CA LEU A 48 1.69 10.18 -7.22
C LEU A 48 2.22 8.89 -6.59
N ALA A 49 2.16 8.79 -5.27
CA ALA A 49 2.43 7.55 -4.55
C ALA A 49 1.12 6.77 -4.37
N VAL A 50 1.11 5.52 -4.80
CA VAL A 50 0.00 4.60 -4.64
C VAL A 50 0.49 3.44 -3.78
N ASP A 51 0.33 3.60 -2.47
CA ASP A 51 0.76 2.59 -1.51
C ASP A 51 -0.25 1.44 -1.46
N CYS A 52 0.27 0.23 -1.61
CA CYS A 52 -0.51 -0.99 -1.64
C CYS A 52 -0.19 -1.85 -0.42
N TYR A 53 -1.20 -2.33 0.27
CA TYR A 53 -0.99 -3.34 1.30
C TYR A 53 -1.16 -4.76 0.72
N THR A 54 -0.78 -5.76 1.48
CA THR A 54 -0.86 -7.16 1.09
C THR A 54 -2.28 -7.57 0.67
N GLY A 55 -2.40 -8.16 -0.51
CA GLY A 55 -3.67 -8.63 -1.08
C GLY A 55 -4.28 -7.73 -2.14
N VAL A 56 -3.66 -6.59 -2.43
CA VAL A 56 -4.04 -5.76 -3.58
C VAL A 56 -3.60 -6.45 -4.88
N TYR A 57 -4.48 -6.48 -5.86
CA TYR A 57 -4.16 -6.97 -7.21
C TYR A 57 -3.39 -5.89 -7.98
N GLU A 58 -2.07 -5.80 -7.75
CA GLU A 58 -1.21 -4.79 -8.38
C GLU A 58 -1.33 -4.78 -9.91
N LYS A 59 -1.52 -5.95 -10.52
CA LYS A 59 -1.68 -6.05 -11.97
C LYS A 59 -2.87 -5.23 -12.48
N GLU A 60 -4.00 -5.23 -11.78
CA GLU A 60 -5.16 -4.42 -12.14
C GLU A 60 -4.82 -2.93 -12.09
N LEU A 61 -4.11 -2.51 -11.05
CA LEU A 61 -3.66 -1.12 -10.90
C LEU A 61 -2.69 -0.72 -12.01
N ILE A 62 -1.74 -1.60 -12.35
CA ILE A 62 -0.78 -1.38 -13.44
C ILE A 62 -1.52 -1.21 -14.78
N ASP A 63 -2.45 -2.11 -15.07
CA ASP A 63 -3.23 -2.09 -16.30
C ASP A 63 -4.02 -0.76 -16.41
N GLU A 64 -4.67 -0.33 -15.32
CA GLU A 64 -5.46 0.89 -15.29
C GLU A 64 -4.61 2.17 -15.35
N PHE A 65 -3.51 2.23 -14.61
CA PHE A 65 -2.63 3.39 -14.63
C PHE A 65 -1.80 3.51 -15.90
N SER A 66 -1.53 2.39 -16.59
CA SER A 66 -0.87 2.40 -17.89
C SER A 66 -1.70 3.13 -18.98
N LEU A 67 -3.00 3.29 -18.76
CA LEU A 67 -3.85 4.10 -19.62
C LEU A 67 -3.64 5.61 -19.42
N LEU A 68 -2.98 6.04 -18.35
CA LEU A 68 -2.55 7.41 -18.12
C LEU A 68 -1.24 7.68 -18.89
N GLN A 69 -1.32 7.77 -20.22
CA GLN A 69 -0.18 7.82 -21.17
C GLN A 69 0.84 8.94 -20.89
N SER A 70 0.47 9.94 -20.12
CA SER A 70 1.36 11.07 -19.74
C SER A 70 2.28 10.77 -18.58
N ALA A 71 2.00 9.72 -17.79
CA ALA A 71 2.72 9.39 -16.57
C ALA A 71 3.70 8.22 -16.80
N GLU A 72 4.81 8.27 -16.07
CA GLU A 72 5.77 7.15 -15.98
C GLU A 72 5.46 6.34 -14.72
N ILE A 73 5.44 5.02 -14.81
CA ILE A 73 5.18 4.14 -13.68
C ILE A 73 6.47 3.54 -13.17
N ILE A 74 6.69 3.60 -11.87
CA ILE A 74 7.77 2.92 -11.14
C ILE A 74 7.11 1.90 -10.21
N LEU A 75 7.41 0.62 -10.41
CA LEU A 75 6.90 -0.45 -9.56
C LEU A 75 7.82 -0.64 -8.35
N VAL A 76 7.26 -0.53 -7.16
CA VAL A 76 8.02 -0.73 -5.91
C VAL A 76 8.55 -2.16 -5.82
N SER A 77 7.81 -3.15 -6.36
CA SER A 77 8.25 -4.55 -6.42
C SER A 77 9.58 -4.76 -7.15
N GLU A 78 9.92 -3.90 -8.11
CA GLU A 78 11.20 -3.95 -8.82
C GLU A 78 12.37 -3.39 -8.00
N LEU A 79 12.08 -2.66 -6.92
CA LEU A 79 13.08 -2.02 -6.06
C LEU A 79 13.55 -2.90 -4.91
N TYR A 80 12.88 -4.03 -4.69
CA TYR A 80 13.27 -4.96 -3.63
C TYR A 80 14.56 -5.69 -3.97
N LYS A 81 15.23 -6.18 -2.93
CA LYS A 81 16.29 -7.17 -3.02
C LYS A 81 15.80 -8.43 -3.71
N ASP A 82 16.71 -9.20 -4.22
CA ASP A 82 16.39 -10.47 -4.86
C ASP A 82 15.71 -11.42 -3.86
N GLU A 83 14.78 -12.24 -4.35
CA GLU A 83 13.98 -13.15 -3.54
C GLU A 83 14.81 -14.05 -2.64
N ALA A 84 15.93 -14.57 -3.14
CA ALA A 84 16.84 -15.41 -2.36
C ALA A 84 17.47 -14.65 -1.17
N VAL A 85 17.78 -13.36 -1.34
CA VAL A 85 18.30 -12.52 -0.27
C VAL A 85 17.23 -12.26 0.78
N ILE A 86 16.01 -11.94 0.36
CA ILE A 86 14.86 -11.73 1.25
C ILE A 86 14.56 -13.03 2.02
N ALA A 87 14.53 -14.17 1.34
CA ALA A 87 14.31 -15.47 1.97
C ALA A 87 15.35 -15.73 3.07
N GLY A 88 16.64 -15.51 2.79
CA GLY A 88 17.70 -15.67 3.79
C GLY A 88 17.59 -14.71 4.98
N MET A 89 17.12 -13.46 4.76
CA MET A 89 16.89 -12.48 5.82
C MET A 89 15.73 -12.90 6.75
N THR A 90 14.72 -13.55 6.20
CA THR A 90 13.48 -13.89 6.92
C THR A 90 13.49 -15.29 7.50
N GLU A 91 14.36 -16.19 7.02
CA GLU A 91 14.42 -17.60 7.41
C GLU A 91 14.42 -17.81 8.93
N ARG A 92 15.24 -17.04 9.66
CA ARG A 92 15.34 -17.14 11.13
C ARG A 92 14.06 -16.81 11.90
N PHE A 93 13.11 -16.14 11.23
CA PHE A 93 11.83 -15.76 11.82
C PHE A 93 10.70 -16.74 11.42
N MET A 94 10.98 -17.60 10.46
CA MET A 94 10.07 -18.66 10.04
C MET A 94 10.22 -19.86 10.98
N THR A 95 9.13 -20.56 11.23
CA THR A 95 9.13 -21.80 12.01
C THR A 95 8.46 -22.90 11.18
N ASP A 96 8.47 -24.12 11.69
CA ASP A 96 7.71 -25.24 11.13
C ASP A 96 6.19 -25.13 11.38
N ASP A 97 5.76 -24.17 12.20
CA ASP A 97 4.35 -23.86 12.40
C ASP A 97 3.81 -23.04 11.20
N VAL A 98 2.66 -23.49 10.66
CA VAL A 98 2.07 -22.88 9.47
C VAL A 98 1.52 -21.46 9.72
N LEU A 99 1.23 -21.15 10.98
CA LEU A 99 0.55 -19.88 11.36
C LEU A 99 1.44 -18.93 12.15
N PHE A 100 2.43 -19.45 12.90
CA PHE A 100 3.19 -18.67 13.84
C PHE A 100 4.70 -18.74 13.56
N GLY A 101 5.28 -17.57 13.41
CA GLY A 101 6.72 -17.35 13.38
C GLY A 101 7.19 -16.50 14.56
N TYR A 102 8.44 -16.12 14.55
CA TYR A 102 8.97 -15.16 15.50
C TYR A 102 8.72 -13.73 15.02
N VAL A 103 8.53 -12.81 15.99
CA VAL A 103 8.42 -11.39 15.66
C VAL A 103 9.76 -10.92 15.06
N THR A 104 9.68 -10.35 13.87
CA THR A 104 10.86 -9.80 13.19
C THR A 104 11.17 -8.38 13.69
N ASN A 105 12.46 -8.02 13.69
CA ASN A 105 12.93 -6.66 13.86
C ASN A 105 13.27 -5.97 12.53
N LEU A 106 13.00 -6.64 11.39
CA LEU A 106 13.17 -6.04 10.08
C LEU A 106 12.11 -4.97 9.86
N CYS A 107 12.52 -3.87 9.26
CA CYS A 107 11.61 -2.83 8.79
C CYS A 107 11.51 -2.86 7.26
N LEU A 108 10.55 -2.15 6.70
CA LEU A 108 10.32 -2.14 5.26
C LEU A 108 11.57 -1.74 4.48
N ALA A 109 12.35 -0.79 5.00
CA ALA A 109 13.59 -0.32 4.36
C ALA A 109 14.63 -1.44 4.18
N ASP A 110 14.63 -2.47 5.04
CA ASP A 110 15.58 -3.58 4.96
C ASP A 110 15.36 -4.46 3.73
N TYR A 111 14.16 -4.42 3.16
CA TYR A 111 13.79 -5.21 1.98
C TYR A 111 14.22 -4.56 0.67
N PHE A 112 14.49 -3.26 0.65
CA PHE A 112 14.90 -2.55 -0.56
C PHE A 112 16.36 -2.80 -0.91
N ASP A 113 16.63 -2.90 -2.20
CA ASP A 113 17.97 -2.80 -2.76
C ASP A 113 18.38 -1.33 -2.86
N SER A 114 19.52 -0.99 -2.25
CA SER A 114 19.97 0.41 -2.14
C SER A 114 20.30 1.05 -3.49
N GLU A 115 20.81 0.28 -4.45
CA GLU A 115 21.18 0.79 -5.77
C GLU A 115 19.92 0.99 -6.63
N LYS A 116 19.01 0.03 -6.61
CA LYS A 116 17.72 0.14 -7.30
C LYS A 116 16.90 1.32 -6.75
N LEU A 117 16.87 1.48 -5.41
CA LEU A 117 16.17 2.58 -4.77
C LEU A 117 16.77 3.94 -5.14
N ALA A 118 18.09 4.07 -5.09
CA ALA A 118 18.79 5.31 -5.48
C ALA A 118 18.54 5.65 -6.97
N ALA A 119 18.55 4.64 -7.85
CA ALA A 119 18.24 4.83 -9.26
C ALA A 119 16.79 5.31 -9.48
N ALA A 120 15.83 4.73 -8.75
CA ALA A 120 14.44 5.16 -8.80
C ALA A 120 14.25 6.60 -8.29
N GLN A 121 14.87 6.95 -7.16
CA GLN A 121 14.83 8.30 -6.60
C GLN A 121 15.42 9.33 -7.58
N LYS A 122 16.55 8.99 -8.22
CA LYS A 122 17.13 9.82 -9.26
C LYS A 122 16.18 10.01 -10.44
N LYS A 123 15.57 8.92 -10.92
CA LYS A 123 14.59 8.95 -12.01
C LYS A 123 13.39 9.85 -11.68
N VAL A 124 12.85 9.76 -10.46
CA VAL A 124 11.78 10.64 -9.98
C VAL A 124 12.23 12.10 -9.98
N SER A 125 13.43 12.38 -9.48
CA SER A 125 13.94 13.76 -9.36
C SER A 125 14.25 14.42 -10.71
N GLU A 126 14.69 13.66 -11.69
CA GLU A 126 15.07 14.12 -13.03
C GLU A 126 13.89 14.12 -14.03
N SER A 127 12.80 13.42 -13.73
CA SER A 127 11.65 13.36 -14.62
C SER A 127 11.00 14.73 -14.80
N ASN A 128 10.67 15.04 -16.04
CA ASN A 128 9.86 16.20 -16.42
C ASN A 128 8.39 15.82 -16.71
N LYS A 129 8.05 14.55 -16.51
CA LYS A 129 6.70 14.00 -16.66
C LYS A 129 6.15 13.62 -15.30
N PRO A 130 4.84 13.46 -15.17
CA PRO A 130 4.27 12.85 -13.97
C PRO A 130 4.84 11.45 -13.74
N VAL A 131 5.09 11.12 -12.49
CA VAL A 131 5.57 9.80 -12.09
C VAL A 131 4.58 9.18 -11.10
N ILE A 132 4.19 7.95 -11.35
CA ILE A 132 3.38 7.14 -10.44
C ILE A 132 4.29 6.10 -9.82
N VAL A 133 4.46 6.15 -8.50
CA VAL A 133 5.16 5.12 -7.73
C VAL A 133 4.10 4.19 -7.15
N LEU A 134 4.11 2.93 -7.55
CA LEU A 134 3.05 1.97 -7.25
C LEU A 134 3.60 0.75 -6.54
N GLY A 135 3.00 0.40 -5.41
CA GLY A 135 3.29 -0.83 -4.66
C GLY A 135 3.45 -0.59 -3.16
N THR A 136 3.74 -1.64 -2.42
CA THR A 136 3.95 -1.56 -0.97
C THR A 136 5.20 -0.75 -0.63
N GLY A 137 5.05 0.31 0.14
CA GLY A 137 6.14 1.22 0.48
C GLY A 137 6.40 2.31 -0.56
N ALA A 138 5.39 2.69 -1.32
CA ALA A 138 5.48 3.77 -2.33
C ALA A 138 5.64 5.18 -1.74
N TYR A 139 5.60 5.35 -0.43
CA TYR A 139 5.68 6.64 0.29
C TYR A 139 7.08 6.98 0.76
#